data_6ae8fe7a218206009e11d32e300531dd
#
_entry.id   6ae8fe7a218206009e11d32e300531dd
#
_cell.length_a   1.000
_cell.length_b   1.000
_cell.length_c   1.000
_cell.angle_alpha   90.00
_cell.angle_beta   90.00
_cell.angle_gamma   90.00
#
_symmetry.space_group_name_H-M   'P 1'
#
loop_
_entity.id
_entity.type
_entity.pdbx_description
1 polymer ?
#
loop_
_entity_poly.entity_id
_entity_poly.type
_entity_poly.pdbx_seq_one_letter_code
_entity_poly.pdbx_strand_id
1 'polypeptide(L)'
;DQIADWCDIPDLHDRIVVRRTMGPGNFEAELNAWSGTALGMAHTLTQSAFFRPKNYSKKLKNLFYTGHNTIPGIGLPMCLIGAELVYKHLTNDRSSGPIQKELTEVQRWKGIS
;
A
#
# COMPACT_ATOMS: atom_id res chain seq x y z
N ASP A 1 -0.51 -8.32 -30.17
CA ASP A 1 -0.28 -7.79 -31.50
C ASP A 1 0.49 -6.47 -31.46
N GLN A 2 0.05 -5.40 -30.80
CA GLN A 2 0.76 -4.11 -30.77
C GLN A 2 2.24 -4.21 -30.32
N ILE A 3 2.55 -5.03 -29.33
CA ILE A 3 3.94 -5.22 -28.87
C ILE A 3 4.76 -5.94 -29.96
N ALA A 4 4.20 -6.94 -30.60
CA ALA A 4 4.83 -7.64 -31.70
C ALA A 4 5.18 -6.69 -32.84
N ASP A 5 4.25 -5.83 -33.20
CA ASP A 5 4.41 -4.83 -34.26
C ASP A 5 5.44 -3.76 -33.88
N TRP A 6 5.37 -3.23 -32.64
CA TRP A 6 6.29 -2.17 -32.18
C TRP A 6 7.72 -2.64 -31.96
N CYS A 7 7.89 -3.92 -31.59
CA CYS A 7 9.20 -4.50 -31.29
C CYS A 7 9.77 -5.31 -32.47
N ASP A 8 9.04 -5.37 -33.60
CA ASP A 8 9.40 -6.17 -34.77
C ASP A 8 9.66 -7.66 -34.42
N ILE A 9 8.72 -8.24 -33.67
CA ILE A 9 8.76 -9.65 -33.22
C ILE A 9 7.51 -10.37 -33.74
N PRO A 10 7.48 -10.78 -35.04
CA PRO A 10 6.28 -11.32 -35.68
C PRO A 10 5.82 -12.66 -35.07
N ASP A 11 6.73 -13.42 -34.46
CA ASP A 11 6.48 -14.71 -33.82
C ASP A 11 6.29 -14.61 -32.29
N LEU A 12 5.98 -13.43 -31.76
CA LEU A 12 5.82 -13.21 -30.33
C LEU A 12 4.80 -14.17 -29.69
N HIS A 13 3.70 -14.44 -30.36
CA HIS A 13 2.67 -15.34 -29.85
C HIS A 13 3.17 -16.76 -29.65
N ASP A 14 4.01 -17.27 -30.53
CA ASP A 14 4.56 -18.62 -30.47
C ASP A 14 5.61 -18.75 -29.36
N ARG A 15 6.19 -17.63 -28.94
CA ARG A 15 7.17 -17.57 -27.83
C ARG A 15 6.55 -17.46 -26.45
N ILE A 16 5.24 -17.20 -26.37
CA ILE A 16 4.54 -17.08 -25.07
C ILE A 16 4.32 -18.47 -24.47
N VAL A 17 5.11 -18.83 -23.47
CA VAL A 17 5.00 -20.09 -22.73
C VAL A 17 3.90 -20.04 -21.67
N VAL A 18 3.72 -18.90 -21.02
CA VAL A 18 2.70 -18.71 -19.97
C VAL A 18 1.98 -17.37 -20.17
N ARG A 19 0.66 -17.40 -20.10
CA ARG A 19 -0.17 -16.21 -20.12
C ARG A 19 -1.13 -16.22 -18.95
N ARG A 20 -1.01 -15.25 -18.04
CA ARG A 20 -1.96 -15.02 -16.95
C ARG A 20 -2.56 -13.63 -17.07
N THR A 21 -3.86 -13.55 -17.00
CA THR A 21 -4.58 -12.26 -17.04
C THR A 21 -5.21 -12.03 -15.68
N MET A 22 -5.05 -10.82 -15.13
CA MET A 22 -5.73 -10.37 -13.93
C MET A 22 -6.60 -9.16 -14.28
N GLY A 23 -7.85 -9.24 -13.88
CA GLY A 23 -8.82 -8.16 -14.06
C GLY A 23 -9.45 -7.72 -12.74
N PRO A 24 -10.36 -6.73 -12.75
CA PRO A 24 -11.02 -6.23 -11.55
C PRO A 24 -11.67 -7.33 -10.70
N GLY A 25 -12.31 -8.32 -11.32
CA GLY A 25 -12.91 -9.45 -10.60
C GLY A 25 -11.91 -10.32 -9.84
N ASN A 26 -10.67 -10.44 -10.34
CA ASN A 26 -9.61 -11.15 -9.62
C ASN A 26 -9.14 -10.35 -8.40
N PHE A 27 -9.00 -9.03 -8.51
CA PHE A 27 -8.65 -8.17 -7.37
C PHE A 27 -9.73 -8.20 -6.28
N GLU A 28 -10.99 -8.22 -6.66
CA GLU A 28 -12.09 -8.35 -5.71
C GLU A 28 -12.08 -9.71 -5.01
N ALA A 29 -11.97 -10.80 -5.77
CA ALA A 29 -12.05 -12.15 -5.25
C ALA A 29 -10.81 -12.57 -4.43
N GLU A 30 -9.59 -12.23 -4.90
CA GLU A 30 -8.35 -12.69 -4.29
C GLU A 30 -7.85 -11.73 -3.19
N LEU A 31 -8.11 -10.43 -3.32
CA LEU A 31 -7.57 -9.40 -2.41
C LEU A 31 -8.66 -8.65 -1.63
N ASN A 32 -9.92 -9.04 -1.75
CA ASN A 32 -11.06 -8.31 -1.17
C ASN A 32 -11.07 -6.81 -1.53
N ALA A 33 -10.55 -6.48 -2.72
CA ALA A 33 -10.44 -5.11 -3.17
C ALA A 33 -11.83 -4.57 -3.53
N TRP A 34 -12.27 -3.54 -2.83
CA TRP A 34 -13.58 -2.93 -3.06
C TRP A 34 -13.77 -2.56 -4.54
N SER A 35 -14.83 -3.09 -5.16
CA SER A 35 -15.14 -2.89 -6.60
C SER A 35 -13.99 -3.27 -7.54
N GLY A 36 -13.15 -4.23 -7.16
CA GLY A 36 -12.05 -4.75 -7.97
C GLY A 36 -10.94 -3.74 -8.24
N THR A 37 -10.82 -2.68 -7.43
CA THR A 37 -9.77 -1.68 -7.63
C THR A 37 -8.38 -2.22 -7.28
N ALA A 38 -7.43 -2.06 -8.20
CA ALA A 38 -6.03 -2.43 -7.96
C ALA A 38 -5.28 -1.38 -7.12
N LEU A 39 -5.70 -0.12 -7.19
CA LEU A 39 -4.97 1.03 -6.67
C LEU A 39 -5.69 1.75 -5.52
N GLY A 40 -6.86 1.26 -5.11
CA GLY A 40 -7.66 1.84 -4.03
C GLY A 40 -8.32 3.15 -4.41
N MET A 41 -8.32 4.11 -3.50
CA MET A 41 -8.98 5.42 -3.69
C MET A 41 -8.36 6.22 -4.83
N ALA A 42 -9.19 6.98 -5.54
CA ALA A 42 -8.75 7.86 -6.62
C ALA A 42 -7.75 8.92 -6.13
N HIS A 43 -6.89 9.37 -7.03
CA HIS A 43 -5.91 10.43 -6.76
C HIS A 43 -6.45 11.83 -7.12
N THR A 44 -7.69 12.11 -6.72
CA THR A 44 -8.24 13.47 -6.79
C THR A 44 -7.63 14.33 -5.68
N LEU A 45 -7.71 15.64 -5.80
CA LEU A 45 -7.14 16.57 -4.82
C LEU A 45 -7.67 16.27 -3.39
N THR A 46 -8.96 15.96 -3.27
CA THR A 46 -9.62 15.68 -1.98
C THR A 46 -9.38 14.25 -1.45
N GLN A 47 -8.74 13.39 -2.22
CA GLN A 47 -8.47 11.99 -1.87
C GLN A 47 -6.97 11.66 -1.90
N SER A 48 -6.12 12.67 -1.95
CA SER A 48 -4.67 12.51 -2.02
C SER A 48 -3.98 13.01 -0.75
N ALA A 49 -2.80 12.50 -0.49
CA ALA A 49 -1.90 12.92 0.57
C ALA A 49 -2.61 13.06 1.94
N PHE A 50 -2.70 14.27 2.48
CA PHE A 50 -3.26 14.56 3.81
C PHE A 50 -4.77 14.30 3.93
N PHE A 51 -5.48 14.26 2.82
CA PHE A 51 -6.93 13.98 2.81
C PHE A 51 -7.25 12.48 2.86
N ARG A 52 -6.26 11.62 2.74
CA ARG A 52 -6.46 10.18 2.90
C ARG A 52 -6.79 9.80 4.34
N PRO A 53 -7.44 8.64 4.54
CA PRO A 53 -7.67 8.11 5.88
C PRO A 53 -6.38 8.03 6.68
N LYS A 54 -6.46 8.39 7.96
CA LYS A 54 -5.31 8.31 8.87
C LYS A 54 -4.93 6.86 9.15
N ASN A 55 -3.69 6.67 9.56
CA ASN A 55 -3.14 5.36 9.91
C ASN A 55 -3.64 4.81 11.26
N TYR A 56 -4.54 5.50 11.93
CA TYR A 56 -5.13 5.08 13.20
C TYR A 56 -6.63 5.34 13.26
N SER A 57 -7.34 4.51 14.00
CA SER A 57 -8.78 4.67 14.24
C SER A 57 -9.04 5.82 15.21
N LYS A 58 -10.06 6.64 14.92
CA LYS A 58 -10.55 7.65 15.87
C LYS A 58 -11.45 7.05 16.96
N LYS A 59 -12.01 5.86 16.71
CA LYS A 59 -12.98 5.20 17.59
C LYS A 59 -12.33 4.16 18.50
N LEU A 60 -11.31 3.46 18.01
CA LEU A 60 -10.65 2.38 18.73
C LEU A 60 -9.17 2.71 18.93
N LYS A 61 -8.71 2.73 20.18
CA LYS A 61 -7.36 3.16 20.54
C LYS A 61 -6.26 2.20 20.04
N ASN A 62 -6.61 0.95 19.83
CA ASN A 62 -5.67 -0.14 19.45
C ASN A 62 -5.84 -0.61 18.01
N LEU A 63 -6.53 0.15 17.16
CA LEU A 63 -6.73 -0.20 15.75
C LEU A 63 -5.96 0.77 14.85
N PHE A 64 -5.05 0.22 14.07
CA PHE A 64 -4.19 0.94 13.14
C PHE A 64 -4.39 0.40 11.73
N TYR A 65 -4.11 1.24 10.75
CA TYR A 65 -4.24 0.93 9.34
C TYR A 65 -2.93 1.26 8.62
N THR A 66 -2.52 0.40 7.70
CA THR A 66 -1.40 0.67 6.79
C THR A 66 -1.75 0.16 5.39
N GLY A 67 -1.06 0.67 4.40
CA GLY A 67 -1.27 0.28 3.01
C GLY A 67 -1.75 1.43 2.13
N HIS A 68 -2.05 1.12 0.88
CA HIS A 68 -2.30 2.11 -0.17
C HIS A 68 -3.54 2.99 0.04
N ASN A 69 -4.49 2.59 0.87
CA ASN A 69 -5.70 3.37 1.16
C ASN A 69 -5.53 4.42 2.26
N THR A 70 -4.41 4.41 2.97
CA THR A 70 -4.10 5.34 4.05
C THR A 70 -3.04 6.35 3.66
N ILE A 71 -2.76 7.30 4.55
CA ILE A 71 -1.63 8.23 4.39
C ILE A 71 -0.31 7.44 4.37
N PRO A 72 0.64 7.74 3.47
CA PRO A 72 0.64 8.84 2.49
C PRO A 72 -0.02 8.50 1.15
N GLY A 73 -0.29 7.25 0.84
CA GLY A 73 -0.96 6.86 -0.37
C GLY A 73 -0.45 5.59 -1.03
N ILE A 74 -0.56 5.53 -2.34
CA ILE A 74 -0.28 4.35 -3.15
C ILE A 74 1.19 4.25 -3.55
N GLY A 75 1.65 3.02 -3.73
CA GLY A 75 2.98 2.65 -4.17
C GLY A 75 3.79 1.98 -3.07
N LEU A 76 4.73 1.11 -3.43
CA LEU A 76 5.56 0.37 -2.47
C LEU A 76 6.29 1.30 -1.49
N PRO A 77 6.97 2.39 -1.94
CA PRO A 77 7.60 3.32 -1.02
C PRO A 77 6.61 3.98 -0.05
N MET A 78 5.42 4.33 -0.55
CA MET A 78 4.38 4.98 0.26
C MET A 78 3.80 4.02 1.30
N CYS A 79 3.64 2.74 0.96
CA CYS A 79 3.19 1.72 1.92
C CYS A 79 4.22 1.51 3.04
N LEU A 80 5.52 1.54 2.73
CA LEU A 80 6.59 1.46 3.73
C LEU A 80 6.58 2.68 4.65
N ILE A 81 6.44 3.89 4.10
CA ILE A 81 6.28 5.11 4.89
C ILE A 81 5.02 5.04 5.77
N GLY A 82 3.92 4.51 5.24
CA GLY A 82 2.69 4.29 6.01
C GLY A 82 2.90 3.35 7.20
N ALA A 83 3.64 2.27 7.03
CA ALA A 83 4.02 1.36 8.11
C ALA A 83 4.91 2.04 9.15
N GLU A 84 5.88 2.85 8.70
CA GLU A 84 6.73 3.66 9.57
C GLU A 84 5.92 4.66 10.41
N LEU A 85 4.94 5.33 9.80
CA LEU A 85 4.05 6.25 10.53
C LEU A 85 3.26 5.54 11.63
N VAL A 86 2.79 4.31 11.38
CA VAL A 86 2.13 3.48 12.41
C VAL A 86 3.11 3.15 13.54
N TYR A 87 4.33 2.73 13.20
CA TYR A 87 5.35 2.43 14.20
C TYR A 87 5.68 3.67 15.06
N LYS A 88 5.92 4.82 14.44
CA LYS A 88 6.17 6.08 15.15
C LYS A 88 5.00 6.47 16.06
N HIS A 89 3.78 6.23 15.61
CA HIS A 89 2.60 6.50 16.43
C HIS A 89 2.55 5.59 17.67
N LEU A 90 2.85 4.29 17.50
CA LEU A 90 2.89 3.31 18.59
C LEU A 90 4.01 3.60 19.62
N THR A 91 5.15 4.08 19.15
CA THR A 91 6.31 4.39 19.99
C THR A 91 6.33 5.83 20.50
N ASN A 92 5.32 6.63 20.15
CA ASN A 92 5.26 8.08 20.42
C ASN A 92 6.51 8.83 19.91
N ASP A 93 7.07 8.37 18.80
CA ASP A 93 8.18 9.02 18.12
C ASP A 93 7.66 10.16 17.25
N ARG A 94 8.10 11.39 17.53
CA ARG A 94 7.72 12.59 16.80
C ARG A 94 8.86 13.14 15.92
N SER A 95 9.92 12.37 15.74
CA SER A 95 11.05 12.77 14.89
C SER A 95 10.60 12.98 13.45
N SER A 96 11.17 13.98 12.79
CA SER A 96 11.07 14.16 11.35
C SER A 96 12.06 13.24 10.64
N GLY A 97 11.67 12.63 9.53
CA GLY A 97 12.53 11.72 8.76
C GLY A 97 12.41 10.25 9.16
N PRO A 98 13.22 9.38 8.57
CA PRO A 98 13.17 7.94 8.80
C PRO A 98 13.49 7.55 10.25
N ILE A 99 13.01 6.37 10.67
CA ILE A 99 13.35 5.79 11.95
C ILE A 99 14.87 5.56 11.99
N GLN A 100 15.55 6.19 12.95
CA GLN A 100 17.01 6.08 13.13
C GLN A 100 17.40 5.12 14.26
N LYS A 101 16.46 4.76 15.13
CA LYS A 101 16.72 3.79 16.20
C LYS A 101 16.78 2.39 15.62
N GLU A 102 17.91 1.72 15.81
CA GLU A 102 17.98 0.27 15.62
C GLU A 102 16.94 -0.42 16.49
N LEU A 103 16.33 -1.47 15.96
CA LEU A 103 15.32 -2.29 16.64
C LEU A 103 15.89 -3.11 17.83
N THR A 104 16.95 -2.66 18.46
CA THR A 104 17.63 -3.36 19.55
C THR A 104 16.85 -3.41 20.86
N GLU A 105 15.82 -2.58 21.00
CA GLU A 105 14.86 -2.71 22.09
C GLU A 105 13.45 -2.52 21.56
N VAL A 106 12.84 -3.61 21.15
CA VAL A 106 11.38 -3.73 21.15
C VAL A 106 10.97 -3.48 22.59
N GLN A 107 10.66 -2.25 22.93
CA GLN A 107 9.97 -1.97 24.18
C GLN A 107 8.71 -2.82 24.13
N ARG A 108 8.72 -3.91 24.91
CA ARG A 108 7.56 -4.74 25.17
C ARG A 108 6.36 -3.82 25.31
N TRP A 109 5.32 -4.12 24.62
CA TRP A 109 4.00 -3.55 24.73
C TRP A 109 3.61 -3.26 26.19
N LYS A 110 4.11 -2.17 26.73
CA LYS A 110 3.68 -1.61 27.99
C LYS A 110 2.71 -0.51 27.65
N GLY A 111 1.42 -0.83 27.64
CA GLY A 111 0.43 0.22 27.62
C GLY A 111 -0.79 -0.01 26.76
N ILE A 112 -1.25 -1.25 26.61
CA ILE A 112 -2.65 -1.52 26.28
C ILE A 112 -3.25 -2.23 27.51
N SER A 113 -3.48 -1.49 28.54
CA SER A 113 -4.39 -1.82 29.63
C SER A 113 -5.35 -0.65 29.82
#